data_4097e64843c2a7db2bba109c60845c69
#
_entry.id   4097e64843c2a7db2bba109c60845c69
#
_cell.length_a   1.000
_cell.length_b   1.000
_cell.length_c   1.000
_cell.angle_alpha   90.00
_cell.angle_beta   90.00
_cell.angle_gamma   90.00
#
_symmetry.space_group_name_H-M   'P 1'
#
loop_
_entity.id
_entity.type
_entity.pdbx_description
1 polymer ?
#
loop_
_entity_poly.entity_id
_entity_poly.type
_entity_poly.pdbx_seq_one_letter_code
_entity_poly.pdbx_strand_id
1 'polypeptide(L)'
;MKALCFGSMNIDYVYSLEHIVGPGETIFSTGRETFAGGKGLNQSVAMAKAGLPVWHAGICGTGGELLIDTLRENGVDTSLIRREDSLPGHTVIQVDARGQNCIIVYGGTNRRVTPEYIAEALSGFGEGDMVLLQNEVNRLGEIIDAAHARGMRVVLNPSPFDPAVLDCELGKVDLFLVNEIEGAQISGLPATAPEAILDWFAARYPKAAVILTLGADGAWYSDPHMRRFQSAVPTRAVDTTAAGDTFTGFFLEGWMTGRSIEESLLRAARAASIAVSRPGAAPSIPSAAELDGV
;
A
#
# COMPACT_ATOMS: atom_id res chain seq x y z
N MET A 1 19.60 5.44 5.45
CA MET A 1 18.21 5.00 5.73
C MET A 1 17.71 4.21 4.53
N LYS A 2 17.19 3.02 4.75
CA LYS A 2 16.65 2.12 3.73
C LYS A 2 15.17 1.92 3.99
N ALA A 3 14.39 1.70 2.94
CA ALA A 3 12.98 1.33 3.04
C ALA A 3 12.82 -0.13 2.59
N LEU A 4 12.31 -0.97 3.48
CA LEU A 4 11.89 -2.33 3.18
C LEU A 4 10.36 -2.34 3.05
N CYS A 5 9.83 -2.73 1.91
CA CYS A 5 8.43 -3.12 1.80
C CYS A 5 8.34 -4.64 1.97
N PHE A 6 7.77 -5.13 3.07
CA PHE A 6 7.50 -6.54 3.24
C PHE A 6 6.02 -6.75 2.89
N GLY A 7 5.75 -7.11 1.63
CA GLY A 7 4.40 -6.98 1.11
C GLY A 7 4.02 -7.96 0.01
N SER A 8 2.79 -7.79 -0.44
CA SER A 8 2.17 -8.61 -1.47
C SER A 8 2.63 -8.24 -2.88
N MET A 9 2.57 -9.25 -3.74
CA MET A 9 2.68 -9.13 -5.20
C MET A 9 1.55 -9.96 -5.81
N ASN A 10 0.71 -9.35 -6.65
CA ASN A 10 -0.42 -10.02 -7.29
C ASN A 10 -0.38 -9.84 -8.81
N ILE A 11 -0.74 -10.90 -9.53
CA ILE A 11 -1.08 -10.78 -10.95
C ILE A 11 -2.56 -10.41 -11.03
N ASP A 12 -2.85 -9.23 -11.57
CA ASP A 12 -4.22 -8.77 -11.71
C ASP A 12 -4.76 -9.17 -13.10
N TYR A 13 -5.74 -10.08 -13.13
CA TYR A 13 -6.47 -10.48 -14.32
C TYR A 13 -7.75 -9.67 -14.42
N VAL A 14 -7.74 -8.66 -15.29
CA VAL A 14 -8.86 -7.73 -15.49
C VAL A 14 -9.70 -8.20 -16.67
N TYR A 15 -10.97 -8.48 -16.42
CA TYR A 15 -11.96 -8.89 -17.42
C TYR A 15 -12.95 -7.75 -17.66
N SER A 16 -13.01 -7.26 -18.89
CA SER A 16 -14.03 -6.31 -19.33
C SER A 16 -15.34 -7.03 -19.64
N LEU A 17 -16.44 -6.56 -19.06
CA LEU A 17 -17.74 -7.21 -19.15
C LEU A 17 -18.82 -6.18 -19.52
N GLU A 18 -19.94 -6.63 -20.00
CA GLU A 18 -21.14 -5.79 -20.17
C GLU A 18 -21.71 -5.38 -18.81
N HIS A 19 -21.76 -6.32 -17.86
CA HIS A 19 -22.15 -6.12 -16.46
C HIS A 19 -21.42 -7.12 -15.56
N ILE A 20 -21.37 -6.87 -14.25
CA ILE A 20 -20.82 -7.79 -13.27
C ILE A 20 -21.67 -9.06 -13.24
N VAL A 21 -21.02 -10.23 -13.40
CA VAL A 21 -21.75 -11.53 -13.47
C VAL A 21 -22.45 -11.86 -12.16
N GLY A 22 -23.73 -12.24 -12.27
CA GLY A 22 -24.57 -12.64 -11.14
C GLY A 22 -24.52 -14.15 -10.86
N PRO A 23 -25.05 -14.59 -9.71
CA PRO A 23 -25.14 -16.01 -9.38
C PRO A 23 -25.95 -16.80 -10.41
N GLY A 24 -25.35 -17.91 -10.92
CA GLY A 24 -25.99 -18.79 -11.93
C GLY A 24 -25.92 -18.28 -13.36
N GLU A 25 -25.32 -17.12 -13.59
CA GLU A 25 -25.16 -16.52 -14.90
C GLU A 25 -23.83 -16.95 -15.55
N THR A 26 -23.83 -17.04 -16.89
CA THR A 26 -22.62 -17.23 -17.70
C THR A 26 -22.63 -16.21 -18.82
N ILE A 27 -21.58 -15.36 -18.87
CA ILE A 27 -21.42 -14.34 -19.91
C ILE A 27 -20.04 -14.44 -20.56
N PHE A 28 -19.89 -13.92 -21.76
CA PHE A 28 -18.59 -13.75 -22.40
C PHE A 28 -17.97 -12.43 -22.00
N SER A 29 -16.67 -12.45 -21.66
CA SER A 29 -15.89 -11.22 -21.52
C SER A 29 -15.64 -10.61 -22.89
N THR A 30 -15.63 -9.27 -22.95
CA THR A 30 -15.30 -8.50 -24.16
C THR A 30 -13.80 -8.27 -24.30
N GLY A 31 -13.03 -8.42 -23.21
CA GLY A 31 -11.58 -8.28 -23.18
C GLY A 31 -10.97 -8.86 -21.92
N ARG A 32 -9.67 -9.16 -21.98
CA ARG A 32 -8.86 -9.53 -20.82
C ARG A 32 -7.50 -8.87 -20.89
N GLU A 33 -7.11 -8.23 -19.82
CA GLU A 33 -5.79 -7.66 -19.61
C GLU A 33 -5.11 -8.27 -18.39
N THR A 34 -3.78 -8.17 -18.32
CA THR A 34 -3.01 -8.69 -17.19
C THR A 34 -2.03 -7.62 -16.73
N PHE A 35 -2.07 -7.29 -15.44
CA PHE A 35 -1.23 -6.27 -14.85
C PHE A 35 -0.47 -6.80 -13.63
N ALA A 36 0.65 -6.15 -13.33
CA ALA A 36 1.29 -6.30 -12.05
C ALA A 36 0.56 -5.42 -11.02
N GLY A 37 0.23 -6.00 -9.89
CA GLY A 37 -0.49 -5.35 -8.80
C GLY A 37 -0.11 -5.90 -7.43
N GLY A 38 -0.99 -5.67 -6.48
CA GLY A 38 -0.76 -5.91 -5.06
C GLY A 38 -0.25 -4.65 -4.35
N LYS A 39 -0.80 -4.38 -3.16
CA LYS A 39 -0.45 -3.16 -2.41
C LYS A 39 1.04 -3.05 -2.13
N GLY A 40 1.68 -4.17 -1.76
CA GLY A 40 3.11 -4.20 -1.50
C GLY A 40 3.92 -3.80 -2.73
N LEU A 41 3.60 -4.34 -3.90
CA LEU A 41 4.25 -3.98 -5.16
C LEU A 41 4.04 -2.50 -5.49
N ASN A 42 2.80 -2.02 -5.48
CA ASN A 42 2.48 -0.63 -5.82
C ASN A 42 3.17 0.37 -4.89
N GLN A 43 3.15 0.12 -3.59
CA GLN A 43 3.78 0.99 -2.59
C GLN A 43 5.31 0.95 -2.71
N SER A 44 5.92 -0.20 -3.06
CA SER A 44 7.35 -0.28 -3.35
C SER A 44 7.72 0.58 -4.56
N VAL A 45 6.96 0.46 -5.65
CA VAL A 45 7.15 1.27 -6.86
C VAL A 45 6.98 2.76 -6.54
N ALA A 46 5.96 3.12 -5.77
CA ALA A 46 5.71 4.51 -5.39
C ALA A 46 6.85 5.12 -4.56
N MET A 47 7.37 4.39 -3.56
CA MET A 47 8.53 4.83 -2.78
C MET A 47 9.79 4.98 -3.63
N ALA A 48 10.05 4.04 -4.54
CA ALA A 48 11.22 4.09 -5.42
C ALA A 48 11.13 5.26 -6.41
N LYS A 49 9.97 5.46 -7.05
CA LYS A 49 9.73 6.61 -7.94
C LYS A 49 9.76 7.96 -7.22
N ALA A 50 9.43 7.98 -5.93
CA ALA A 50 9.59 9.16 -5.08
C ALA A 50 11.05 9.47 -4.74
N GLY A 51 11.97 8.48 -4.87
CA GLY A 51 13.42 8.67 -4.68
C GLY A 51 14.03 7.93 -3.50
N LEU A 52 13.29 7.06 -2.80
CA LEU A 52 13.86 6.23 -1.73
C LEU A 52 14.63 5.02 -2.28
N PRO A 53 15.70 4.58 -1.60
CA PRO A 53 16.28 3.26 -1.82
C PRO A 53 15.34 2.20 -1.20
N VAL A 54 14.67 1.41 -2.05
CA VAL A 54 13.63 0.46 -1.65
C VAL A 54 14.04 -0.97 -1.94
N TRP A 55 13.87 -1.84 -0.95
CA TRP A 55 13.91 -3.30 -1.08
C TRP A 55 12.49 -3.85 -0.96
N HIS A 56 12.17 -4.83 -1.78
CA HIS A 56 10.91 -5.57 -1.64
C HIS A 56 11.18 -6.99 -1.13
N ALA A 57 10.56 -7.35 0.00
CA ALA A 57 10.50 -8.71 0.51
C ALA A 57 9.10 -9.28 0.30
N GLY A 58 9.05 -10.47 -0.28
CA GLY A 58 7.82 -11.20 -0.59
C GLY A 58 8.15 -12.53 -1.24
N ILE A 59 7.14 -13.34 -1.50
CA ILE A 59 7.30 -14.64 -2.15
C ILE A 59 6.58 -14.63 -3.49
N CYS A 60 7.35 -14.85 -4.57
CA CYS A 60 6.85 -14.91 -5.93
C CYS A 60 6.67 -16.35 -6.37
N GLY A 61 5.51 -16.70 -6.89
CA GLY A 61 5.21 -18.01 -7.44
C GLY A 61 5.63 -18.17 -8.88
N THR A 62 5.46 -19.39 -9.39
CA THR A 62 5.70 -19.75 -10.81
C THR A 62 4.79 -18.92 -11.73
N GLY A 63 5.36 -18.31 -12.76
CA GLY A 63 4.65 -17.41 -13.69
C GLY A 63 4.52 -15.97 -13.20
N GLY A 64 5.16 -15.61 -12.07
CA GLY A 64 5.15 -14.27 -11.51
C GLY A 64 6.30 -13.36 -11.97
N GLU A 65 6.97 -13.66 -13.09
CA GLU A 65 8.08 -12.88 -13.62
C GLU A 65 7.70 -11.41 -13.84
N LEU A 66 6.49 -11.17 -14.36
CA LEU A 66 5.93 -9.83 -14.55
C LEU A 66 6.03 -8.97 -13.27
N LEU A 67 5.81 -9.56 -12.09
CA LEU A 67 5.83 -8.84 -10.80
C LEU A 67 7.24 -8.38 -10.44
N ILE A 68 8.23 -9.30 -10.59
CA ILE A 68 9.63 -9.01 -10.31
C ILE A 68 10.20 -8.01 -11.30
N ASP A 69 9.87 -8.16 -12.58
CA ASP A 69 10.35 -7.26 -13.63
C ASP A 69 9.77 -5.86 -13.44
N THR A 70 8.47 -5.74 -13.12
CA THR A 70 7.85 -4.46 -12.78
C THR A 70 8.56 -3.76 -11.61
N LEU A 71 8.88 -4.47 -10.53
CA LEU A 71 9.63 -3.90 -9.41
C LEU A 71 11.02 -3.42 -9.84
N ARG A 72 11.76 -4.26 -10.56
CA ARG A 72 13.13 -3.98 -11.01
C ARG A 72 13.20 -2.80 -11.98
N GLU A 73 12.28 -2.74 -12.95
CA GLU A 73 12.20 -1.65 -13.93
C GLU A 73 11.90 -0.30 -13.28
N ASN A 74 11.26 -0.31 -12.11
CA ASN A 74 10.98 0.90 -11.32
C ASN A 74 12.01 1.17 -10.21
N GLY A 75 13.18 0.50 -10.25
CA GLY A 75 14.30 0.80 -9.36
C GLY A 75 14.21 0.17 -7.96
N VAL A 76 13.31 -0.79 -7.74
CA VAL A 76 13.20 -1.53 -6.48
C VAL A 76 14.20 -2.68 -6.47
N ASP A 77 14.93 -2.83 -5.37
CA ASP A 77 15.81 -3.99 -5.16
C ASP A 77 14.96 -5.25 -4.88
N THR A 78 15.11 -6.25 -5.73
CA THR A 78 14.34 -7.51 -5.69
C THR A 78 15.13 -8.68 -5.12
N SER A 79 16.31 -8.44 -4.54
CA SER A 79 17.21 -9.49 -4.02
C SER A 79 16.63 -10.28 -2.85
N LEU A 80 15.65 -9.72 -2.16
CA LEU A 80 14.95 -10.36 -1.03
C LEU A 80 13.72 -11.13 -1.45
N ILE A 81 13.32 -11.09 -2.73
CA ILE A 81 12.16 -11.86 -3.20
C ILE A 81 12.55 -13.33 -3.30
N ARG A 82 11.85 -14.17 -2.52
CA ARG A 82 11.98 -15.63 -2.60
C ARG A 82 11.10 -16.16 -3.73
N ARG A 83 11.61 -17.14 -4.48
CA ARG A 83 10.83 -17.85 -5.50
C ARG A 83 10.38 -19.21 -4.97
N GLU A 84 9.12 -19.56 -5.22
CA GLU A 84 8.57 -20.86 -4.86
C GLU A 84 7.82 -21.48 -6.04
N ASP A 85 7.88 -22.80 -6.17
CA ASP A 85 7.08 -23.56 -7.13
C ASP A 85 5.65 -23.73 -6.63
N SER A 86 4.89 -22.64 -6.71
CA SER A 86 3.50 -22.55 -6.29
C SER A 86 2.81 -21.41 -7.05
N LEU A 87 1.49 -21.34 -7.01
CA LEU A 87 0.73 -20.27 -7.65
C LEU A 87 1.01 -18.92 -6.96
N PRO A 88 1.33 -17.88 -7.72
CA PRO A 88 1.48 -16.53 -7.17
C PRO A 88 0.15 -15.99 -6.63
N GLY A 89 0.23 -14.97 -5.79
CA GLY A 89 -0.92 -14.14 -5.48
C GLY A 89 -1.51 -13.56 -6.77
N HIS A 90 -2.83 -13.56 -6.88
CA HIS A 90 -3.50 -13.00 -8.06
C HIS A 90 -4.90 -12.52 -7.73
N THR A 91 -5.43 -11.67 -8.59
CA THR A 91 -6.81 -11.20 -8.53
C THR A 91 -7.56 -11.56 -9.81
N VAL A 92 -8.86 -11.75 -9.68
CA VAL A 92 -9.81 -11.74 -10.80
C VAL A 92 -10.68 -10.52 -10.63
N ILE A 93 -10.52 -9.57 -11.53
CA ILE A 93 -11.20 -8.28 -11.50
C ILE A 93 -12.20 -8.24 -12.65
N GLN A 94 -13.46 -8.09 -12.31
CA GLN A 94 -14.52 -7.81 -13.27
C GLN A 94 -14.72 -6.29 -13.35
N VAL A 95 -14.76 -5.75 -14.57
CA VAL A 95 -15.03 -4.31 -14.80
C VAL A 95 -16.18 -4.19 -15.81
N ASP A 96 -17.26 -3.55 -15.43
CA ASP A 96 -18.42 -3.34 -16.30
C ASP A 96 -18.27 -2.08 -17.18
N ALA A 97 -19.19 -1.93 -18.13
CA ALA A 97 -19.21 -0.78 -19.05
C ALA A 97 -19.38 0.58 -18.34
N ARG A 98 -19.77 0.60 -17.06
CA ARG A 98 -19.90 1.82 -16.24
C ARG A 98 -18.66 2.07 -15.37
N GLY A 99 -17.63 1.19 -15.45
CA GLY A 99 -16.44 1.27 -14.63
C GLY A 99 -16.61 0.73 -13.21
N GLN A 100 -17.73 0.06 -12.90
CA GLN A 100 -17.88 -0.64 -11.62
C GLN A 100 -17.03 -1.90 -11.61
N ASN A 101 -16.45 -2.24 -10.48
CA ASN A 101 -15.62 -3.43 -10.36
C ASN A 101 -16.09 -4.38 -9.24
N CYS A 102 -15.69 -5.64 -9.41
CA CYS A 102 -15.78 -6.67 -8.38
C CYS A 102 -14.49 -7.46 -8.40
N ILE A 103 -13.86 -7.63 -7.23
CA ILE A 103 -12.50 -8.18 -7.12
C ILE A 103 -12.52 -9.42 -6.25
N ILE A 104 -11.95 -10.51 -6.77
CA ILE A 104 -11.66 -11.73 -6.03
C ILE A 104 -10.15 -11.80 -5.86
N VAL A 105 -9.67 -11.93 -4.62
CA VAL A 105 -8.24 -12.05 -4.30
C VAL A 105 -7.92 -13.49 -3.90
N TYR A 106 -6.92 -14.08 -4.56
CA TYR A 106 -6.28 -15.32 -4.13
C TYR A 106 -4.89 -15.00 -3.59
N GLY A 107 -4.67 -15.25 -2.31
CA GLY A 107 -3.41 -14.88 -1.64
C GLY A 107 -2.16 -15.61 -2.17
N GLY A 108 -2.29 -16.86 -2.63
CA GLY A 108 -1.19 -17.64 -3.22
C GLY A 108 0.06 -17.61 -2.36
N THR A 109 1.21 -17.36 -2.99
CA THR A 109 2.50 -17.27 -2.31
C THR A 109 2.61 -16.14 -1.29
N ASN A 110 1.77 -15.10 -1.36
CA ASN A 110 1.73 -14.07 -0.33
C ASN A 110 1.36 -14.60 1.07
N ARG A 111 0.71 -15.77 1.14
CA ARG A 111 0.32 -16.44 2.39
C ARG A 111 1.30 -17.54 2.83
N ARG A 112 2.53 -17.56 2.28
CA ARG A 112 3.54 -18.60 2.54
C ARG A 112 4.78 -18.08 3.28
N VAL A 113 4.72 -16.87 3.83
CA VAL A 113 5.78 -16.29 4.66
C VAL A 113 6.04 -17.21 5.88
N THR A 114 7.32 -17.52 6.13
CA THR A 114 7.78 -18.34 7.28
C THR A 114 8.61 -17.50 8.25
N PRO A 115 8.76 -17.93 9.51
CA PRO A 115 9.60 -17.22 10.47
C PRO A 115 11.06 -17.10 10.03
N GLU A 116 11.60 -18.12 9.37
CA GLU A 116 12.96 -18.13 8.85
C GLU A 116 13.14 -17.08 7.75
N TYR A 117 12.12 -16.94 6.87
CA TYR A 117 12.15 -15.92 5.83
C TYR A 117 12.03 -14.51 6.40
N ILE A 118 11.23 -14.30 7.44
CA ILE A 118 11.16 -13.01 8.16
C ILE A 118 12.55 -12.65 8.70
N ALA A 119 13.21 -13.58 9.40
CA ALA A 119 14.54 -13.36 9.97
C ALA A 119 15.59 -13.03 8.89
N GLU A 120 15.57 -13.75 7.76
CA GLU A 120 16.44 -13.54 6.60
C GLU A 120 16.22 -12.16 5.97
N ALA A 121 14.97 -11.81 5.62
CA ALA A 121 14.62 -10.57 4.97
C ALA A 121 14.96 -9.34 5.80
N LEU A 122 14.80 -9.42 7.11
CA LEU A 122 15.12 -8.34 8.05
C LEU A 122 16.61 -8.27 8.43
N SER A 123 17.44 -9.25 8.07
CA SER A 123 18.82 -9.36 8.56
C SER A 123 19.73 -8.18 8.16
N GLY A 124 19.44 -7.54 7.04
CA GLY A 124 20.19 -6.39 6.50
C GLY A 124 19.66 -5.01 6.96
N PHE A 125 18.68 -4.98 7.87
CA PHE A 125 18.00 -3.76 8.32
C PHE A 125 18.06 -3.60 9.84
N GLY A 126 18.00 -2.37 10.31
CA GLY A 126 18.10 -2.03 11.73
C GLY A 126 17.69 -0.60 12.02
N GLU A 127 18.27 -0.04 13.09
CA GLU A 127 17.95 1.31 13.56
C GLU A 127 18.08 2.37 12.46
N GLY A 128 17.05 3.21 12.33
CA GLY A 128 16.95 4.25 11.30
C GLY A 128 16.38 3.78 9.96
N ASP A 129 16.31 2.47 9.69
CA ASP A 129 15.61 1.93 8.53
C ASP A 129 14.10 1.82 8.80
N MET A 130 13.31 1.68 7.74
CA MET A 130 11.85 1.57 7.80
C MET A 130 11.39 0.25 7.20
N VAL A 131 10.35 -0.35 7.80
CA VAL A 131 9.55 -1.40 7.16
C VAL A 131 8.15 -0.90 6.91
N LEU A 132 7.67 -1.05 5.67
CA LEU A 132 6.29 -0.80 5.28
C LEU A 132 5.56 -2.12 5.09
N LEU A 133 4.42 -2.24 5.74
CA LEU A 133 3.59 -3.45 5.82
C LEU A 133 2.17 -3.16 5.34
N GLN A 134 1.54 -4.16 4.72
CA GLN A 134 0.11 -4.17 4.40
C GLN A 134 -0.51 -5.45 4.99
N ASN A 135 -1.85 -5.58 4.92
CA ASN A 135 -2.52 -6.75 5.48
C ASN A 135 -2.81 -7.84 4.41
N GLU A 136 -1.91 -7.99 3.43
CA GLU A 136 -2.05 -8.98 2.35
C GLU A 136 -1.12 -10.20 2.50
N VAL A 137 -0.18 -10.16 3.44
CA VAL A 137 0.70 -11.29 3.75
C VAL A 137 0.29 -11.97 5.07
N ASN A 138 0.69 -13.23 5.27
CA ASN A 138 0.51 -13.88 6.57
C ASN A 138 1.59 -13.45 7.57
N ARG A 139 1.41 -13.77 8.86
CA ARG A 139 2.35 -13.50 9.97
C ARG A 139 2.66 -12.03 10.18
N LEU A 140 1.72 -11.14 9.90
CA LEU A 140 1.91 -9.69 10.04
C LEU A 140 2.44 -9.31 11.43
N GLY A 141 1.87 -9.86 12.49
CA GLY A 141 2.32 -9.59 13.87
C GLY A 141 3.78 -10.00 14.11
N GLU A 142 4.22 -11.16 13.59
CA GLU A 142 5.60 -11.61 13.72
C GLU A 142 6.58 -10.67 12.97
N ILE A 143 6.17 -10.12 11.82
CA ILE A 143 6.99 -9.15 11.06
C ILE A 143 7.09 -7.84 11.84
N ILE A 144 5.98 -7.33 12.40
CA ILE A 144 5.95 -6.14 13.26
C ILE A 144 6.92 -6.33 14.46
N ASP A 145 6.81 -7.46 15.16
CA ASP A 145 7.63 -7.76 16.34
C ASP A 145 9.11 -7.82 16.00
N ALA A 146 9.45 -8.52 14.91
CA ALA A 146 10.83 -8.71 14.49
C ALA A 146 11.47 -7.40 13.99
N ALA A 147 10.73 -6.56 13.29
CA ALA A 147 11.20 -5.26 12.81
C ALA A 147 11.39 -4.27 13.98
N HIS A 148 10.41 -4.19 14.88
CA HIS A 148 10.49 -3.34 16.07
C HIS A 148 11.67 -3.75 16.97
N ALA A 149 11.91 -5.06 17.18
CA ALA A 149 13.05 -5.55 17.94
C ALA A 149 14.41 -5.18 17.35
N ARG A 150 14.47 -4.84 16.05
CA ARG A 150 15.67 -4.34 15.36
C ARG A 150 15.82 -2.82 15.38
N GLY A 151 14.88 -2.11 16.01
CA GLY A 151 14.86 -0.64 16.03
C GLY A 151 14.44 -0.01 14.70
N MET A 152 13.83 -0.78 13.80
CA MET A 152 13.27 -0.24 12.57
C MET A 152 12.01 0.58 12.85
N ARG A 153 11.75 1.59 12.04
CA ARG A 153 10.46 2.27 12.02
C ARG A 153 9.43 1.37 11.36
N VAL A 154 8.36 1.06 12.09
CA VAL A 154 7.27 0.19 11.58
C VAL A 154 6.14 1.07 11.05
N VAL A 155 5.87 0.97 9.76
CA VAL A 155 4.77 1.63 9.06
C VAL A 155 3.75 0.59 8.63
N LEU A 156 2.48 0.81 8.95
CA LEU A 156 1.40 -0.11 8.65
C LEU A 156 0.29 0.58 7.86
N ASN A 157 0.03 0.05 6.66
CA ASN A 157 -1.21 0.25 5.92
C ASN A 157 -2.08 -1.02 6.08
N PRO A 158 -3.03 -1.08 7.03
CA PRO A 158 -3.77 -2.29 7.37
C PRO A 158 -4.85 -2.65 6.34
N SER A 159 -4.56 -2.45 5.08
CA SER A 159 -5.44 -2.68 3.94
C SER A 159 -5.07 -3.99 3.20
N PRO A 160 -6.08 -4.78 2.78
CA PRO A 160 -7.49 -4.69 3.15
C PRO A 160 -7.68 -4.99 4.64
N PHE A 161 -8.62 -4.31 5.27
CA PHE A 161 -8.86 -4.55 6.69
C PHE A 161 -9.44 -5.96 6.92
N ASP A 162 -8.84 -6.64 7.89
CA ASP A 162 -9.34 -7.89 8.46
C ASP A 162 -9.22 -7.75 9.98
N PRO A 163 -10.25 -8.11 10.78
CA PRO A 163 -10.19 -8.02 12.23
C PRO A 163 -8.98 -8.67 12.89
N ALA A 164 -8.39 -9.69 12.27
CA ALA A 164 -7.18 -10.34 12.78
C ALA A 164 -5.95 -9.39 12.87
N VAL A 165 -5.96 -8.24 12.18
CA VAL A 165 -4.91 -7.22 12.33
C VAL A 165 -4.90 -6.65 13.75
N LEU A 166 -6.04 -6.65 14.44
CA LEU A 166 -6.17 -6.15 15.81
C LEU A 166 -5.54 -7.08 16.86
N ASP A 167 -5.24 -8.33 16.48
CA ASP A 167 -4.52 -9.29 17.33
C ASP A 167 -3.00 -9.04 17.33
N CYS A 168 -2.49 -8.17 16.43
CA CYS A 168 -1.10 -7.77 16.39
C CYS A 168 -0.77 -6.75 17.49
N GLU A 169 0.50 -6.71 17.91
CA GLU A 169 1.02 -5.71 18.85
C GLU A 169 1.14 -4.32 18.20
N LEU A 170 -0.02 -3.72 17.85
CA LEU A 170 -0.09 -2.46 17.11
C LEU A 170 0.54 -1.25 17.85
N GLY A 171 0.80 -1.38 19.17
CA GLY A 171 1.58 -0.40 19.93
C GLY A 171 3.05 -0.28 19.51
N LYS A 172 3.54 -1.19 18.64
CA LYS A 172 4.87 -1.16 18.03
C LYS A 172 4.92 -0.46 16.67
N VAL A 173 3.78 -0.01 16.18
CA VAL A 173 3.67 0.74 14.91
C VAL A 173 3.97 2.20 15.16
N ASP A 174 4.85 2.78 14.35
CA ASP A 174 5.25 4.20 14.43
C ASP A 174 4.36 5.11 13.58
N LEU A 175 3.82 4.57 12.46
CA LEU A 175 2.94 5.30 11.56
C LEU A 175 1.87 4.39 10.98
N PHE A 176 0.60 4.78 11.15
CA PHE A 176 -0.54 4.17 10.46
C PHE A 176 -0.89 4.96 9.21
N LEU A 177 -1.18 4.26 8.13
CA LEU A 177 -1.72 4.81 6.88
C LEU A 177 -3.07 4.15 6.62
N VAL A 178 -4.15 4.88 6.84
CA VAL A 178 -5.52 4.36 6.73
C VAL A 178 -6.39 5.30 5.90
N ASN A 179 -7.39 4.77 5.22
CA ASN A 179 -8.48 5.58 4.69
C ASN A 179 -9.62 5.67 5.72
N GLU A 180 -10.66 6.46 5.40
CA GLU A 180 -11.82 6.67 6.28
C GLU A 180 -12.55 5.37 6.63
N ILE A 181 -12.59 4.41 5.70
CA ILE A 181 -13.26 3.12 5.91
C ILE A 181 -12.42 2.24 6.85
N GLU A 182 -11.14 2.13 6.60
CA GLU A 182 -10.20 1.36 7.42
C GLU A 182 -10.08 1.95 8.83
N GLY A 183 -10.00 3.29 8.91
CA GLY A 183 -10.00 4.01 10.18
C GLY A 183 -11.29 3.75 10.99
N ALA A 184 -12.44 3.74 10.33
CA ALA A 184 -13.72 3.39 10.95
C ALA A 184 -13.75 1.93 11.41
N GLN A 185 -13.27 1.01 10.61
CA GLN A 185 -13.24 -0.43 10.95
C GLN A 185 -12.32 -0.73 12.14
N ILE A 186 -11.17 -0.06 12.22
CA ILE A 186 -10.20 -0.22 13.32
C ILE A 186 -10.73 0.41 14.61
N SER A 187 -11.31 1.60 14.52
CA SER A 187 -11.75 2.37 15.70
C SER A 187 -13.15 1.99 16.20
N GLY A 188 -13.97 1.39 15.35
CA GLY A 188 -15.39 1.18 15.61
C GLY A 188 -16.24 2.45 15.51
N LEU A 189 -15.68 3.55 14.97
CA LEU A 189 -16.33 4.85 14.81
C LEU A 189 -16.88 5.01 13.37
N PRO A 190 -17.84 5.94 13.14
CA PRO A 190 -18.31 6.22 11.79
C PRO A 190 -17.23 6.78 10.87
N ALA A 191 -17.15 6.31 9.62
CA ALA A 191 -16.23 6.82 8.60
C ALA A 191 -16.41 8.33 8.31
N THR A 192 -17.60 8.87 8.60
CA THR A 192 -17.94 10.31 8.47
C THR A 192 -17.41 11.19 9.62
N ALA A 193 -16.69 10.62 10.58
CA ALA A 193 -16.16 11.32 11.74
C ALA A 193 -14.62 11.28 11.80
N PRO A 194 -13.91 11.87 10.83
CA PRO A 194 -12.46 11.74 10.70
C PRO A 194 -11.71 12.26 11.93
N GLU A 195 -12.16 13.37 12.53
CA GLU A 195 -11.53 13.93 13.72
C GLU A 195 -11.65 12.98 14.93
N ALA A 196 -12.80 12.34 15.12
CA ALA A 196 -13.01 11.36 16.19
C ALA A 196 -12.14 10.11 15.97
N ILE A 197 -11.95 9.67 14.71
CA ILE A 197 -11.04 8.59 14.36
C ILE A 197 -9.59 8.97 14.76
N LEU A 198 -9.15 10.17 14.41
CA LEU A 198 -7.81 10.66 14.80
C LEU A 198 -7.63 10.74 16.30
N ASP A 199 -8.64 11.21 17.04
CA ASP A 199 -8.63 11.27 18.51
C ASP A 199 -8.53 9.87 19.12
N TRP A 200 -9.24 8.90 18.53
CA TRP A 200 -9.16 7.51 18.95
C TRP A 200 -7.75 6.92 18.76
N PHE A 201 -7.12 7.16 17.57
CA PHE A 201 -5.74 6.73 17.32
C PHE A 201 -4.76 7.37 18.32
N ALA A 202 -4.88 8.68 18.55
CA ALA A 202 -4.03 9.41 19.50
C ALA A 202 -4.16 8.86 20.94
N ALA A 203 -5.37 8.51 21.37
CA ALA A 203 -5.62 7.90 22.68
C ALA A 203 -5.10 6.46 22.78
N ARG A 204 -5.27 5.67 21.72
CA ARG A 204 -4.95 4.23 21.71
C ARG A 204 -3.48 3.95 21.45
N TYR A 205 -2.84 4.79 20.60
CA TYR A 205 -1.45 4.66 20.18
C TYR A 205 -0.71 6.00 20.33
N PRO A 206 -0.49 6.46 21.58
CA PRO A 206 -0.05 7.83 21.87
C PRO A 206 1.37 8.17 21.41
N LYS A 207 2.12 7.19 20.87
CA LYS A 207 3.46 7.40 20.30
C LYS A 207 3.47 7.37 18.77
N ALA A 208 2.41 6.84 18.18
CA ALA A 208 2.32 6.68 16.74
C ALA A 208 1.80 7.95 16.06
N ALA A 209 2.22 8.15 14.82
CA ALA A 209 1.55 9.04 13.90
C ALA A 209 0.46 8.28 13.12
N VAL A 210 -0.51 9.01 12.58
CA VAL A 210 -1.52 8.48 11.68
C VAL A 210 -1.72 9.41 10.49
N ILE A 211 -1.82 8.84 9.31
CA ILE A 211 -2.38 9.46 8.12
C ILE A 211 -3.75 8.86 7.88
N LEU A 212 -4.75 9.74 7.80
CA LEU A 212 -6.13 9.39 7.46
C LEU A 212 -6.48 10.04 6.13
N THR A 213 -6.54 9.26 5.06
CA THR A 213 -6.95 9.74 3.74
C THR A 213 -8.46 9.74 3.62
N LEU A 214 -9.00 10.78 2.94
CA LEU A 214 -10.44 11.04 2.75
C LEU A 214 -10.78 11.14 1.25
N GLY A 215 -10.11 10.37 0.42
CA GLY A 215 -10.32 10.37 -1.02
C GLY A 215 -10.19 11.77 -1.64
N ALA A 216 -11.26 12.27 -2.26
CA ALA A 216 -11.28 13.56 -2.94
C ALA A 216 -11.23 14.78 -1.98
N ASP A 217 -11.45 14.59 -0.70
CA ASP A 217 -11.39 15.68 0.28
C ASP A 217 -9.95 15.99 0.72
N GLY A 218 -9.06 14.98 0.71
CA GLY A 218 -7.66 15.16 1.07
C GLY A 218 -7.16 14.15 2.11
N ALA A 219 -6.28 14.59 3.00
CA ALA A 219 -5.70 13.73 4.02
C ALA A 219 -5.34 14.52 5.29
N TRP A 220 -5.54 13.88 6.43
CA TRP A 220 -5.02 14.31 7.71
C TRP A 220 -3.72 13.61 8.05
N TYR A 221 -2.80 14.33 8.65
CA TYR A 221 -1.71 13.81 9.47
C TYR A 221 -1.96 14.17 10.92
N SER A 222 -1.74 13.25 11.84
CA SER A 222 -1.79 13.52 13.29
C SER A 222 -0.70 12.73 14.00
N ASP A 223 0.07 13.39 14.86
CA ASP A 223 1.03 12.78 15.79
C ASP A 223 0.85 13.41 17.19
N PRO A 224 1.65 13.03 18.21
CA PRO A 224 1.54 13.60 19.55
C PRO A 224 1.74 15.13 19.65
N HIS A 225 2.31 15.75 18.63
CA HIS A 225 2.74 17.16 18.66
C HIS A 225 1.94 18.06 17.75
N MET A 226 1.37 17.50 16.67
CA MET A 226 0.66 18.29 15.67
C MET A 226 -0.44 17.51 14.95
N ARG A 227 -1.36 18.28 14.38
CA ARG A 227 -2.35 17.79 13.41
C ARG A 227 -2.36 18.73 12.22
N ARG A 228 -2.33 18.18 11.00
CA ARG A 228 -2.31 18.94 9.75
C ARG A 228 -3.26 18.31 8.74
N PHE A 229 -3.98 19.16 8.04
CA PHE A 229 -4.84 18.78 6.94
C PHE A 229 -4.26 19.28 5.61
N GLN A 230 -4.25 18.42 4.62
CA GLN A 230 -3.92 18.72 3.23
C GLN A 230 -5.12 18.41 2.36
N SER A 231 -5.69 19.42 1.70
CA SER A 231 -6.74 19.21 0.70
C SER A 231 -6.20 18.41 -0.49
N ALA A 232 -7.06 17.60 -1.10
CA ALA A 232 -6.70 16.95 -2.35
C ALA A 232 -6.37 17.98 -3.44
N VAL A 233 -5.47 17.63 -4.33
CA VAL A 233 -5.18 18.46 -5.52
C VAL A 233 -6.24 18.17 -6.57
N PRO A 234 -7.00 19.19 -7.02
CA PRO A 234 -8.07 18.99 -7.98
C PRO A 234 -7.55 18.39 -9.29
N THR A 235 -8.17 17.30 -9.72
CA THR A 235 -7.84 16.63 -10.97
C THR A 235 -9.06 15.92 -11.54
N ARG A 236 -9.02 15.61 -12.85
CA ARG A 236 -10.03 14.76 -13.47
C ARG A 236 -9.61 13.29 -13.28
N ALA A 237 -10.33 12.58 -12.43
CA ALA A 237 -10.09 11.16 -12.23
C ALA A 237 -10.43 10.34 -13.49
N VAL A 238 -9.51 9.48 -13.88
CA VAL A 238 -9.64 8.47 -14.94
C VAL A 238 -9.71 7.08 -14.29
N ASP A 239 -8.79 6.82 -13.35
CA ASP A 239 -8.70 5.57 -12.62
C ASP A 239 -8.16 5.86 -11.22
N THR A 240 -8.84 5.40 -10.18
CA THR A 240 -8.42 5.63 -8.78
C THR A 240 -7.51 4.51 -8.23
N THR A 241 -7.20 3.51 -9.06
CA THR A 241 -6.30 2.41 -8.68
C THR A 241 -4.93 2.96 -8.28
N ALA A 242 -4.38 2.42 -7.20
CA ALA A 242 -3.08 2.83 -6.63
C ALA A 242 -2.95 4.31 -6.20
N ALA A 243 -4.03 5.09 -6.12
CA ALA A 243 -3.97 6.48 -5.62
C ALA A 243 -3.44 6.53 -4.16
N GLY A 244 -3.97 5.69 -3.29
CA GLY A 244 -3.52 5.56 -1.89
C GLY A 244 -2.09 5.02 -1.79
N ASP A 245 -1.71 4.05 -2.66
CA ASP A 245 -0.35 3.50 -2.70
C ASP A 245 0.66 4.58 -3.14
N THR A 246 0.28 5.39 -4.14
CA THR A 246 1.08 6.54 -4.61
C THR A 246 1.24 7.58 -3.50
N PHE A 247 0.13 7.97 -2.86
CA PHE A 247 0.18 8.89 -1.71
C PHE A 247 1.13 8.38 -0.63
N THR A 248 1.00 7.10 -0.26
CA THR A 248 1.84 6.44 0.73
C THR A 248 3.32 6.55 0.37
N GLY A 249 3.71 6.17 -0.84
CA GLY A 249 5.11 6.18 -1.25
C GLY A 249 5.76 7.58 -1.23
N PHE A 250 5.05 8.58 -1.74
CA PHE A 250 5.55 9.96 -1.77
C PHE A 250 5.53 10.64 -0.40
N PHE A 251 4.56 10.31 0.46
CA PHE A 251 4.60 10.78 1.85
C PHE A 251 5.79 10.20 2.61
N LEU A 252 6.01 8.90 2.49
CA LEU A 252 7.09 8.20 3.18
C LEU A 252 8.47 8.69 2.72
N GLU A 253 8.63 9.07 1.45
CA GLU A 253 9.87 9.70 1.00
C GLU A 253 10.16 10.97 1.78
N GLY A 254 9.21 11.90 1.87
CA GLY A 254 9.39 13.14 2.61
C GLY A 254 9.63 12.90 4.11
N TRP A 255 8.84 12.01 4.70
CA TRP A 255 8.95 11.67 6.12
C TRP A 255 10.29 11.04 6.48
N MET A 256 10.84 10.17 5.62
CA MET A 256 12.13 9.52 5.83
C MET A 256 13.31 10.45 5.56
N THR A 257 13.19 11.38 4.62
CA THR A 257 14.28 12.33 4.27
C THR A 257 14.30 13.59 5.14
N GLY A 258 13.31 13.75 6.06
CA GLY A 258 13.25 14.87 6.98
C GLY A 258 12.66 16.15 6.39
N ARG A 259 11.85 16.04 5.33
CA ARG A 259 11.00 17.18 4.88
C ARG A 259 9.97 17.53 5.95
N SER A 260 9.45 18.73 5.90
CA SER A 260 8.32 19.11 6.77
C SER A 260 7.10 18.22 6.45
N ILE A 261 6.22 18.05 7.43
CA ILE A 261 4.98 17.28 7.26
C ILE A 261 4.09 17.90 6.18
N GLU A 262 4.01 19.24 6.15
CA GLU A 262 3.27 19.99 5.15
C GLU A 262 3.78 19.73 3.73
N GLU A 263 5.09 19.76 3.52
CA GLU A 263 5.69 19.45 2.23
C GLU A 263 5.48 18.00 1.83
N SER A 264 5.61 17.06 2.78
CA SER A 264 5.41 15.63 2.55
C SER A 264 3.96 15.34 2.14
N LEU A 265 2.99 15.93 2.83
CA LEU A 265 1.56 15.81 2.50
C LEU A 265 1.24 16.41 1.12
N LEU A 266 1.77 17.61 0.82
CA LEU A 266 1.53 18.26 -0.46
C LEU A 266 2.12 17.45 -1.62
N ARG A 267 3.35 16.93 -1.50
CA ARG A 267 3.98 16.05 -2.50
C ARG A 267 3.15 14.79 -2.71
N ALA A 268 2.71 14.15 -1.64
CA ALA A 268 1.86 12.96 -1.70
C ALA A 268 0.52 13.24 -2.40
N ALA A 269 -0.14 14.36 -2.07
CA ALA A 269 -1.40 14.76 -2.70
C ALA A 269 -1.23 15.06 -4.20
N ARG A 270 -0.15 15.74 -4.60
CA ARG A 270 0.20 15.98 -6.02
C ARG A 270 0.46 14.68 -6.76
N ALA A 271 1.26 13.77 -6.18
CA ALA A 271 1.54 12.49 -6.80
C ALA A 271 0.27 11.66 -6.99
N ALA A 272 -0.58 11.60 -5.97
CA ALA A 272 -1.86 10.92 -6.07
C ALA A 272 -2.77 11.53 -7.13
N SER A 273 -2.80 12.88 -7.28
CA SER A 273 -3.59 13.55 -8.32
C SER A 273 -3.12 13.21 -9.73
N ILE A 274 -1.81 13.05 -9.95
CA ILE A 274 -1.27 12.60 -11.23
C ILE A 274 -1.64 11.13 -11.47
N ALA A 275 -1.49 10.28 -10.46
CA ALA A 275 -1.82 8.86 -10.59
C ALA A 275 -3.29 8.66 -10.99
N VAL A 276 -4.24 9.30 -10.32
CA VAL A 276 -5.68 9.14 -10.65
C VAL A 276 -6.07 9.71 -12.01
N SER A 277 -5.23 10.53 -12.65
CA SER A 277 -5.45 11.05 -14.00
C SER A 277 -5.02 10.09 -15.11
N ARG A 278 -4.45 8.94 -14.76
CA ARG A 278 -3.88 7.93 -15.66
C ARG A 278 -4.50 6.56 -15.40
N PRO A 279 -4.61 5.69 -16.40
CA PRO A 279 -5.10 4.32 -16.20
C PRO A 279 -4.04 3.42 -15.55
N GLY A 280 -4.50 2.43 -14.79
CA GLY A 280 -3.70 1.35 -14.22
C GLY A 280 -3.06 1.68 -12.88
N ALA A 281 -2.45 0.67 -12.24
CA ALA A 281 -1.80 0.75 -10.93
C ALA A 281 -0.35 1.28 -11.04
N ALA A 282 0.65 0.40 -11.06
CA ALA A 282 2.08 0.79 -11.12
C ALA A 282 2.43 1.72 -12.31
N PRO A 283 1.83 1.59 -13.52
CA PRO A 283 2.09 2.52 -14.62
C PRO A 283 1.62 3.94 -14.38
N SER A 284 0.56 4.15 -13.57
CA SER A 284 0.00 5.49 -13.30
C SER A 284 0.86 6.31 -12.35
N ILE A 285 1.68 5.67 -11.51
CA ILE A 285 2.50 6.30 -10.48
C ILE A 285 3.54 7.23 -11.13
N PRO A 286 3.56 8.53 -10.81
CA PRO A 286 4.53 9.47 -11.37
C PRO A 286 5.94 9.25 -10.81
N SER A 287 6.95 9.78 -11.49
CA SER A 287 8.29 9.95 -10.93
C SER A 287 8.40 11.25 -10.13
N ALA A 288 9.42 11.36 -9.27
CA ALA A 288 9.72 12.61 -8.55
C ALA A 288 9.95 13.79 -9.51
N ALA A 289 10.63 13.55 -10.65
CA ALA A 289 10.89 14.59 -11.65
C ALA A 289 9.61 15.16 -12.29
N GLU A 290 8.55 14.36 -12.42
CA GLU A 290 7.25 14.83 -12.93
C GLU A 290 6.54 15.74 -11.91
N LEU A 291 6.77 15.56 -10.61
CA LEU A 291 6.21 16.45 -9.58
C LEU A 291 6.91 17.81 -9.53
N ASP A 292 8.22 17.83 -9.77
CA ASP A 292 9.04 19.04 -9.65
C ASP A 292 8.92 19.94 -10.92
N GLY A 293 8.30 19.45 -11.99
CA GLY A 293 8.05 20.16 -13.25
C GLY A 293 6.64 20.77 -13.38
N VAL A 294 5.82 20.70 -12.31
CA VAL A 294 4.43 21.21 -12.31
C VAL A 294 4.29 22.37 -11.32
#